data_756885e161864c06011d980f72fbd7f1
#
_entry.id   756885e161864c06011d980f72fbd7f1
#
_cell.length_a   1.000
_cell.length_b   1.000
_cell.length_c   1.000
_cell.angle_alpha   90.00
_cell.angle_beta   90.00
_cell.angle_gamma   90.00
#
_symmetry.space_group_name_H-M   'P 1'
#
loop_
_entity.id
_entity.type
_entity.pdbx_description
1 polymer ?
#
loop_
_entity_poly.entity_id
_entity_poly.type
_entity_poly.pdbx_seq_one_letter_code
_entity_poly.pdbx_strand_id
1 'polypeptide(L)'
;MAEVTVRIAGTADLTAITELRRASAREQDGGQPDPEAGAGAGAGFAAEFAAWFGREEARRVFWLAEVDGRPVGSMNLMVFDRMPRPGRPARQWGYLGNAFVLAAHRNQGIGRRLLDAVLGYATGRGFVRVVLSPSERSIPFYRRAGFRAADELLVWTPPA
;
A
#
# COMPACT_ATOMS: atom_id res chain seq x y z
N MET A 1 -13.25 20.87 -12.90
CA MET A 1 -13.07 19.86 -11.83
C MET A 1 -11.72 19.16 -12.05
N ALA A 2 -10.98 18.94 -11.01
CA ALA A 2 -9.70 18.21 -11.09
C ALA A 2 -9.95 16.75 -11.53
N GLU A 3 -9.18 16.28 -12.47
CA GLU A 3 -9.26 14.90 -12.95
C GLU A 3 -8.50 13.98 -11.99
N VAL A 4 -9.21 13.01 -11.41
CA VAL A 4 -8.60 12.00 -10.54
C VAL A 4 -8.49 10.69 -11.31
N THR A 5 -7.28 10.19 -11.49
CA THR A 5 -7.00 8.89 -12.08
C THR A 5 -6.38 7.94 -11.06
N VAL A 6 -6.68 6.65 -11.17
CA VAL A 6 -6.06 5.57 -10.39
C VAL A 6 -5.64 4.48 -11.35
N ARG A 7 -4.39 4.07 -11.28
CA ARG A 7 -3.82 3.05 -12.16
C ARG A 7 -2.78 2.20 -11.46
N ILE A 8 -2.49 1.05 -12.01
CA ILE A 8 -1.33 0.25 -11.59
C ILE A 8 -0.06 1.01 -11.96
N ALA A 9 0.86 1.08 -11.02
CA ALA A 9 2.16 1.71 -11.17
C ALA A 9 3.25 0.68 -11.45
N GLY A 10 4.25 1.09 -12.20
CA GLY A 10 5.41 0.28 -12.56
C GLY A 10 6.73 0.99 -12.29
N THR A 11 7.80 0.46 -12.87
CA THR A 11 9.16 0.99 -12.71
C THR A 11 9.28 2.46 -13.13
N ALA A 12 8.51 2.90 -14.13
CA ALA A 12 8.47 4.30 -14.58
C ALA A 12 7.94 5.26 -13.50
N ASP A 13 7.19 4.75 -12.52
CA ASP A 13 6.59 5.54 -11.43
C ASP A 13 7.44 5.54 -10.15
N LEU A 14 8.62 4.94 -10.18
CA LEU A 14 9.43 4.70 -9.00
C LEU A 14 9.75 5.99 -8.22
N THR A 15 10.06 7.08 -8.91
CA THR A 15 10.31 8.38 -8.29
C THR A 15 9.08 8.88 -7.53
N ALA A 16 7.90 8.80 -8.15
CA ALA A 16 6.66 9.22 -7.53
C ALA A 16 6.31 8.40 -6.29
N ILE A 17 6.45 7.07 -6.37
CA ILE A 17 6.20 6.16 -5.24
C ILE A 17 7.19 6.42 -4.11
N THR A 18 8.47 6.65 -4.43
CA THR A 18 9.51 6.98 -3.46
C THR A 18 9.17 8.26 -2.69
N GLU A 19 8.75 9.31 -3.39
CA GLU A 19 8.38 10.59 -2.74
C GLU A 19 7.12 10.45 -1.87
N LEU A 20 6.11 9.70 -2.32
CA LEU A 20 4.94 9.41 -1.49
C LEU A 20 5.32 8.59 -0.25
N ARG A 21 6.26 7.65 -0.36
CA ARG A 21 6.76 6.90 0.79
C ARG A 21 7.50 7.79 1.78
N ARG A 22 8.33 8.73 1.29
CA ARG A 22 8.98 9.73 2.16
C ARG A 22 7.95 10.60 2.89
N ALA A 23 6.93 11.08 2.18
CA ALA A 23 5.88 11.89 2.79
C ALA A 23 5.11 11.10 3.86
N SER A 24 4.79 9.84 3.60
CA SER A 24 4.14 8.94 4.55
C SER A 24 4.98 8.72 5.80
N ALA A 25 6.28 8.44 5.64
CA ALA A 25 7.19 8.23 6.76
C ALA A 25 7.30 9.48 7.64
N ARG A 26 7.51 10.65 7.05
CA ARG A 26 7.56 11.92 7.79
C ARG A 26 6.30 12.17 8.62
N GLU A 27 5.14 11.81 8.08
CA GLU A 27 3.88 11.99 8.82
C GLU A 27 3.76 11.00 9.98
N GLN A 28 4.20 9.75 9.80
CA GLN A 28 4.23 8.74 10.87
C GLN A 28 5.17 9.14 12.00
N ASP A 29 6.29 9.76 11.68
CA ASP A 29 7.30 10.24 12.64
C ASP A 29 6.93 11.60 13.26
N GLY A 30 5.71 12.09 13.05
CA GLY A 30 5.25 13.38 13.59
C GLY A 30 5.92 14.60 12.94
N GLY A 31 6.50 14.43 11.76
CA GLY A 31 7.22 15.49 11.04
C GLY A 31 8.59 15.82 11.62
N GLN A 32 9.03 15.11 12.66
CA GLN A 32 10.39 15.26 13.20
C GLN A 32 11.37 14.38 12.41
N PRO A 33 12.57 14.88 12.11
CA PRO A 33 13.62 14.01 11.59
C PRO A 33 13.95 12.98 12.66
N ASP A 34 14.10 11.72 12.25
CA ASP A 34 14.58 10.65 13.11
C ASP A 34 15.93 11.08 13.71
N PRO A 35 16.03 11.20 15.06
CA PRO A 35 17.27 11.65 15.69
C PRO A 35 18.44 10.66 15.48
N GLU A 36 18.17 9.42 15.11
CA GLU A 36 19.18 8.42 14.73
C GLU A 36 19.51 8.42 13.24
N ALA A 37 18.69 9.09 12.42
CA ALA A 37 18.96 9.31 11.02
C ALA A 37 20.10 10.32 10.87
N GLY A 38 21.32 9.86 10.68
CA GLY A 38 22.48 10.70 10.38
C GLY A 38 22.23 11.65 9.19
N ALA A 39 23.01 12.72 9.09
CA ALA A 39 22.86 13.78 8.09
C ALA A 39 22.81 13.32 6.61
N GLY A 40 23.03 12.04 6.32
CA GLY A 40 22.94 11.41 5.01
C GLY A 40 21.77 10.45 4.83
N ALA A 41 20.92 10.28 5.83
CA ALA A 41 19.85 9.24 5.81
C ALA A 41 18.84 9.39 4.65
N GLY A 42 18.67 10.59 4.12
CA GLY A 42 17.80 10.83 2.95
C GLY A 42 18.48 10.58 1.59
N ALA A 43 19.80 10.65 1.51
CA ALA A 43 20.53 10.61 0.23
C ALA A 43 20.57 9.19 -0.38
N GLY A 44 20.61 8.14 0.46
CA GLY A 44 20.63 6.73 0.02
C GLY A 44 19.25 6.12 -0.18
N PHE A 45 18.21 6.75 0.33
CA PHE A 45 16.86 6.14 0.37
C PHE A 45 16.28 5.83 -1.01
N ALA A 46 16.47 6.69 -1.99
CA ALA A 46 15.98 6.45 -3.34
C ALA A 46 16.58 5.19 -3.96
N ALA A 47 17.90 4.99 -3.79
CA ALA A 47 18.59 3.80 -4.28
C ALA A 47 18.18 2.54 -3.51
N GLU A 48 18.04 2.63 -2.19
CA GLU A 48 17.56 1.55 -1.33
C GLU A 48 16.13 1.14 -1.71
N PHE A 49 15.24 2.13 -1.89
CA PHE A 49 13.87 1.88 -2.30
C PHE A 49 13.77 1.26 -3.69
N ALA A 50 14.59 1.74 -4.65
CA ALA A 50 14.65 1.17 -5.99
C ALA A 50 15.10 -0.30 -5.97
N ALA A 51 16.12 -0.63 -5.19
CA ALA A 51 16.60 -1.99 -5.03
C ALA A 51 15.54 -2.90 -4.36
N TRP A 52 14.84 -2.40 -3.35
CA TRP A 52 13.74 -3.10 -2.70
C TRP A 52 12.58 -3.32 -3.68
N PHE A 53 12.16 -2.28 -4.41
CA PHE A 53 11.08 -2.36 -5.39
C PHE A 53 11.36 -3.43 -6.45
N GLY A 54 12.57 -3.46 -7.00
CA GLY A 54 12.97 -4.47 -7.99
C GLY A 54 12.91 -5.92 -7.46
N ARG A 55 13.13 -6.13 -6.16
CA ARG A 55 12.96 -7.46 -5.55
C ARG A 55 11.49 -7.83 -5.31
N GLU A 56 10.64 -6.83 -5.09
CA GLU A 56 9.25 -7.01 -4.71
C GLU A 56 8.27 -7.05 -5.88
N GLU A 57 8.62 -6.46 -7.03
CA GLU A 57 7.70 -6.27 -8.16
C GLU A 57 7.07 -7.57 -8.68
N ALA A 58 7.75 -8.72 -8.53
CA ALA A 58 7.22 -10.01 -8.96
C ALA A 58 6.01 -10.48 -8.12
N ARG A 59 5.86 -9.98 -6.89
CA ARG A 59 4.85 -10.42 -5.93
C ARG A 59 4.06 -9.28 -5.29
N ARG A 60 4.29 -8.05 -5.73
CA ARG A 60 3.67 -6.87 -5.16
C ARG A 60 3.15 -5.97 -6.27
N VAL A 61 1.92 -5.52 -6.12
CA VAL A 61 1.29 -4.60 -7.07
C VAL A 61 1.11 -3.25 -6.38
N PHE A 62 1.51 -2.19 -7.06
CA PHE A 62 1.32 -0.81 -6.61
C PHE A 62 0.23 -0.13 -7.43
N TRP A 63 -0.59 0.66 -6.76
CA TRP A 63 -1.52 1.61 -7.38
C TRP A 63 -1.11 3.02 -7.06
N LEU A 64 -1.22 3.88 -8.05
CA LEU A 64 -0.94 5.30 -7.97
C LEU A 64 -2.21 6.07 -8.26
N ALA A 65 -2.53 7.03 -7.40
CA ALA A 65 -3.57 8.02 -7.63
C ALA A 65 -2.93 9.34 -8.05
N GLU A 66 -3.48 9.95 -9.08
CA GLU A 66 -3.03 11.23 -9.62
C GLU A 66 -4.20 12.21 -9.68
N VAL A 67 -3.92 13.47 -9.42
CA VAL A 67 -4.83 14.60 -9.62
C VAL A 67 -4.20 15.53 -10.66
N ASP A 68 -4.87 15.71 -11.78
CA ASP A 68 -4.35 16.47 -12.92
C ASP A 68 -2.91 16.05 -13.31
N GLY A 69 -2.68 14.72 -13.34
CA GLY A 69 -1.40 14.11 -13.66
C GLY A 69 -0.32 14.19 -12.57
N ARG A 70 -0.65 14.70 -11.38
CA ARG A 70 0.29 14.77 -10.24
C ARG A 70 0.02 13.64 -9.25
N PRO A 71 1.04 12.84 -8.89
CA PRO A 71 0.91 11.78 -7.90
C PRO A 71 0.52 12.34 -6.52
N VAL A 72 -0.58 11.82 -5.96
CA VAL A 72 -1.10 12.29 -4.67
C VAL A 72 -1.38 11.19 -3.65
N GLY A 73 -1.32 9.93 -4.08
CA GLY A 73 -1.54 8.80 -3.18
C GLY A 73 -1.15 7.47 -3.79
N SER A 74 -0.93 6.48 -2.93
CA SER A 74 -0.61 5.13 -3.34
C SER A 74 -1.10 4.09 -2.34
N MET A 75 -1.29 2.87 -2.84
CA MET A 75 -1.50 1.64 -2.06
C MET A 75 -0.71 0.53 -2.72
N ASN A 76 -0.32 -0.47 -1.95
CA ASN A 76 0.25 -1.68 -2.53
C ASN A 76 -0.34 -2.95 -1.93
N LEU A 77 -0.34 -4.01 -2.70
CA LEU A 77 -0.86 -5.32 -2.36
C LEU A 77 0.25 -6.35 -2.55
N MET A 78 0.72 -6.96 -1.47
CA MET A 78 1.56 -8.14 -1.56
C MET A 78 0.69 -9.35 -1.87
N VAL A 79 1.06 -10.10 -2.89
CA VAL A 79 0.33 -11.28 -3.37
C VAL A 79 1.01 -12.54 -2.86
N PHE A 80 0.23 -13.40 -2.21
CA PHE A 80 0.68 -14.68 -1.70
C PHE A 80 0.01 -15.83 -2.45
N ASP A 81 0.81 -16.71 -3.01
CA ASP A 81 0.33 -17.98 -3.54
C ASP A 81 0.08 -18.96 -2.40
N ARG A 82 -1.08 -19.59 -2.41
CA ARG A 82 -1.34 -20.70 -1.48
C ARG A 82 -0.67 -21.96 -1.98
N MET A 83 -0.20 -22.76 -1.04
CA MET A 83 0.34 -24.08 -1.37
C MET A 83 -0.65 -24.86 -2.24
N PRO A 84 -0.21 -25.41 -3.39
CA PRO A 84 -1.07 -26.20 -4.25
C PRO A 84 -1.72 -27.38 -3.53
N ARG A 85 -2.93 -27.73 -3.93
CA ARG A 85 -3.65 -28.90 -3.43
C ARG A 85 -4.08 -29.77 -4.60
N PRO A 86 -3.92 -31.10 -4.51
CA PRO A 86 -4.37 -31.99 -5.58
C PRO A 86 -5.88 -31.78 -5.91
N GLY A 87 -6.18 -31.67 -7.19
CA GLY A 87 -7.56 -31.51 -7.68
C GLY A 87 -8.22 -30.16 -7.36
N ARG A 88 -7.47 -29.15 -6.90
CA ARG A 88 -7.99 -27.82 -6.66
C ARG A 88 -7.20 -26.76 -7.43
N PRO A 89 -7.88 -25.71 -7.94
CA PRO A 89 -7.20 -24.62 -8.62
C PRO A 89 -6.26 -23.88 -7.65
N ALA A 90 -5.17 -23.32 -8.19
CA ALA A 90 -4.30 -22.43 -7.44
C ALA A 90 -5.11 -21.22 -6.95
N ARG A 91 -4.84 -20.81 -5.71
CA ARG A 91 -5.51 -19.66 -5.09
C ARG A 91 -4.50 -18.70 -4.49
N GLN A 92 -4.86 -17.44 -4.50
CA GLN A 92 -4.06 -16.35 -3.95
C GLN A 92 -4.81 -15.64 -2.83
N TRP A 93 -4.07 -14.90 -2.02
CA TRP A 93 -4.58 -13.91 -1.09
C TRP A 93 -3.63 -12.73 -1.06
N GLY A 94 -4.05 -11.61 -0.50
CA GLY A 94 -3.25 -10.41 -0.50
C GLY A 94 -3.10 -9.76 0.87
N TYR A 95 -1.98 -9.09 1.08
CA TYR A 95 -1.76 -8.17 2.21
C TYR A 95 -1.67 -6.75 1.68
N LEU A 96 -2.64 -5.91 2.07
CA LEU A 96 -2.68 -4.51 1.71
C LEU A 96 -1.79 -3.71 2.66
N GLY A 97 -0.87 -2.95 2.11
CA GLY A 97 0.07 -2.16 2.89
C GLY A 97 0.24 -0.74 2.37
N ASN A 98 0.74 0.12 3.25
CA ASN A 98 1.21 1.46 2.93
C ASN A 98 0.18 2.31 2.16
N ALA A 99 -1.10 2.25 2.55
CA ALA A 99 -2.14 3.11 2.02
C ALA A 99 -1.89 4.55 2.48
N PHE A 100 -1.69 5.45 1.53
CA PHE A 100 -1.37 6.84 1.82
C PHE A 100 -1.95 7.78 0.77
N VAL A 101 -2.47 8.91 1.22
CA VAL A 101 -2.87 10.06 0.40
C VAL A 101 -2.30 11.31 1.05
N LEU A 102 -1.70 12.19 0.25
CA LEU A 102 -1.19 13.48 0.72
C LEU A 102 -2.29 14.26 1.46
N ALA A 103 -1.92 14.90 2.57
CA ALA A 103 -2.86 15.57 3.47
C ALA A 103 -3.80 16.55 2.74
N ALA A 104 -3.26 17.33 1.81
CA ALA A 104 -4.02 18.30 1.02
C ALA A 104 -5.09 17.68 0.10
N HIS A 105 -5.02 16.38 -0.15
CA HIS A 105 -5.91 15.64 -1.06
C HIS A 105 -6.82 14.63 -0.32
N ARG A 106 -6.82 14.64 1.00
CA ARG A 106 -7.68 13.78 1.83
C ARG A 106 -9.14 14.24 1.82
N ASN A 107 -10.03 13.33 2.22
CA ASN A 107 -11.48 13.57 2.29
C ASN A 107 -12.13 13.96 0.95
N GLN A 108 -11.47 13.65 -0.16
CA GLN A 108 -11.94 13.87 -1.54
C GLN A 108 -12.24 12.57 -2.29
N GLY A 109 -12.31 11.44 -1.56
CA GLY A 109 -12.63 10.13 -2.14
C GLY A 109 -11.45 9.42 -2.81
N ILE A 110 -10.24 10.00 -2.83
CA ILE A 110 -9.07 9.41 -3.51
C ILE A 110 -8.67 8.07 -2.88
N GLY A 111 -8.60 8.01 -1.55
CA GLY A 111 -8.31 6.77 -0.83
C GLY A 111 -9.33 5.66 -1.15
N ARG A 112 -10.60 6.01 -1.29
CA ARG A 112 -11.65 5.07 -1.67
C ARG A 112 -11.45 4.54 -3.09
N ARG A 113 -11.11 5.40 -4.05
CA ARG A 113 -10.82 4.99 -5.42
C ARG A 113 -9.60 4.06 -5.51
N LEU A 114 -8.54 4.34 -4.75
CA LEU A 114 -7.39 3.45 -4.63
C LEU A 114 -7.81 2.08 -4.10
N LEU A 115 -8.58 2.05 -3.01
CA LEU A 115 -9.04 0.80 -2.40
C LEU A 115 -9.96 0.01 -3.33
N ASP A 116 -10.87 0.67 -4.02
CA ASP A 116 -11.77 0.03 -5.00
C ASP A 116 -10.96 -0.61 -6.15
N ALA A 117 -9.90 0.04 -6.62
CA ALA A 117 -9.01 -0.53 -7.63
C ALA A 117 -8.27 -1.79 -7.12
N VAL A 118 -7.77 -1.77 -5.89
CA VAL A 118 -7.13 -2.92 -5.25
C VAL A 118 -8.12 -4.08 -5.09
N LEU A 119 -9.31 -3.81 -4.56
CA LEU A 119 -10.33 -4.84 -4.34
C LEU A 119 -10.89 -5.39 -5.65
N GLY A 120 -11.02 -4.56 -6.68
CA GLY A 120 -11.38 -4.98 -8.03
C GLY A 120 -10.34 -5.93 -8.63
N TYR A 121 -9.06 -5.63 -8.47
CA TYR A 121 -7.96 -6.50 -8.87
C TYR A 121 -8.01 -7.86 -8.13
N ALA A 122 -8.16 -7.84 -6.82
CA ALA A 122 -8.24 -9.07 -6.02
C ALA A 122 -9.45 -9.93 -6.40
N THR A 123 -10.62 -9.30 -6.60
CA THR A 123 -11.84 -9.97 -7.03
C THR A 123 -11.68 -10.60 -8.41
N GLY A 124 -11.14 -9.84 -9.37
CA GLY A 124 -10.94 -10.30 -10.74
C GLY A 124 -9.96 -11.48 -10.85
N ARG A 125 -9.05 -11.62 -9.88
CA ARG A 125 -8.10 -12.74 -9.79
C ARG A 125 -8.55 -13.88 -8.87
N GLY A 126 -9.73 -13.80 -8.29
CA GLY A 126 -10.27 -14.84 -7.43
C GLY A 126 -9.52 -15.00 -6.10
N PHE A 127 -8.99 -13.90 -5.54
CA PHE A 127 -8.35 -13.95 -4.23
C PHE A 127 -9.31 -14.45 -3.17
N VAL A 128 -8.82 -15.29 -2.27
CA VAL A 128 -9.65 -15.83 -1.20
C VAL A 128 -9.89 -14.81 -0.08
N ARG A 129 -8.99 -13.83 0.06
CA ARG A 129 -9.10 -12.71 1.00
C ARG A 129 -8.04 -11.66 0.74
N VAL A 130 -8.28 -10.47 1.27
CA VAL A 130 -7.27 -9.42 1.47
C VAL A 130 -7.26 -9.09 2.96
N VAL A 131 -6.06 -9.02 3.54
CA VAL A 131 -5.86 -8.67 4.95
C VAL A 131 -5.01 -7.41 5.06
N LEU A 132 -5.13 -6.71 6.18
CA LEU A 132 -4.32 -5.53 6.49
C LEU A 132 -4.23 -5.31 8.01
N SER A 133 -3.24 -4.55 8.44
CA SER A 133 -3.12 -4.03 9.79
C SER A 133 -3.46 -2.54 9.78
N PRO A 134 -4.69 -2.14 10.16
CA PRO A 134 -5.09 -0.74 10.16
C PRO A 134 -4.52 -0.01 11.37
N SER A 135 -4.26 1.29 11.22
CA SER A 135 -4.20 2.18 12.38
C SER A 135 -5.62 2.38 12.94
N GLU A 136 -5.74 2.71 14.22
CA GLU A 136 -7.05 3.00 14.83
C GLU A 136 -7.84 4.03 14.03
N ARG A 137 -7.16 5.09 13.57
CA ARG A 137 -7.75 6.15 12.76
C ARG A 137 -8.32 5.65 11.43
N SER A 138 -7.74 4.61 10.82
CA SER A 138 -8.14 4.09 9.51
C SER A 138 -9.20 3.00 9.57
N ILE A 139 -9.48 2.42 10.73
CA ILE A 139 -10.47 1.35 10.90
C ILE A 139 -11.84 1.71 10.29
N PRO A 140 -12.43 2.90 10.56
CA PRO A 140 -13.72 3.25 9.97
C PRO A 140 -13.72 3.29 8.44
N PHE A 141 -12.61 3.73 7.84
CA PHE A 141 -12.44 3.75 6.39
C PHE A 141 -12.52 2.35 5.79
N TYR A 142 -11.77 1.39 6.35
CA TYR A 142 -11.77 0.01 5.87
C TYR A 142 -13.11 -0.70 6.15
N ARG A 143 -13.74 -0.45 7.30
CA ARG A 143 -15.06 -1.00 7.60
C ARG A 143 -16.13 -0.56 6.59
N ARG A 144 -16.12 0.71 6.15
CA ARG A 144 -17.02 1.19 5.10
C ARG A 144 -16.80 0.51 3.75
N ALA A 145 -15.61 -0.02 3.53
CA ALA A 145 -15.27 -0.81 2.34
C ALA A 145 -15.58 -2.30 2.46
N GLY A 146 -16.15 -2.76 3.59
CA GLY A 146 -16.54 -4.14 3.82
C GLY A 146 -15.51 -4.98 4.57
N PHE A 147 -14.42 -4.40 5.06
CA PHE A 147 -13.48 -5.13 5.92
C PHE A 147 -14.10 -5.36 7.30
N ARG A 148 -13.81 -6.52 7.88
CA ARG A 148 -14.22 -6.91 9.22
C ARG A 148 -13.02 -7.37 10.03
N ALA A 149 -13.17 -7.49 11.34
CA ALA A 149 -12.16 -8.09 12.18
C ALA A 149 -11.86 -9.53 11.73
N ALA A 150 -10.62 -9.93 11.83
CA ALA A 150 -10.15 -11.26 11.42
C ALA A 150 -9.89 -12.13 12.66
N ASP A 151 -10.93 -12.82 13.14
CA ASP A 151 -10.84 -13.68 14.31
C ASP A 151 -10.03 -14.97 14.04
N GLU A 152 -9.84 -15.31 12.77
CA GLU A 152 -9.06 -16.45 12.31
C GLU A 152 -7.55 -16.19 12.17
N LEU A 153 -7.07 -15.01 12.49
CA LEU A 153 -5.66 -14.66 12.43
C LEU A 153 -5.09 -14.46 13.85
N LEU A 154 -3.92 -15.03 14.08
CA LEU A 154 -3.15 -14.81 15.29
C LEU A 154 -1.86 -14.08 14.96
N VAL A 155 -1.42 -13.21 15.85
CA VAL A 155 -0.14 -12.48 15.75
C VAL A 155 0.78 -12.98 16.83
N TRP A 156 2.01 -13.31 16.45
CA TRP A 156 3.09 -13.53 17.40
C TRP A 156 4.10 -12.39 17.25
N THR A 157 4.49 -11.81 18.38
CA THR A 157 5.51 -10.78 18.44
C THR A 157 6.66 -11.28 19.31
N PRO A 158 7.93 -11.14 18.87
CA PRO A 158 9.07 -11.53 19.70
C PRO A 158 9.04 -10.79 21.05
N PRO A 159 9.40 -11.46 22.14
CA PRO A 159 9.63 -10.76 23.41
C PRO A 159 10.77 -9.75 23.27
N ALA A 160 10.64 -8.64 23.98
CA ALA A 160 11.67 -7.60 24.04
C ALA A 160 12.96 -8.11 24.69
#